data_f589fef5e237cb7aad4a0bcdbf8db782
#
_entry.id   f589fef5e237cb7aad4a0bcdbf8db782
#
_cell.length_a   1.000
_cell.length_b   1.000
_cell.length_c   1.000
_cell.angle_alpha   90.00
_cell.angle_beta   90.00
_cell.angle_gamma   90.00
#
_symmetry.space_group_name_H-M   'P 1'
#
loop_
_entity.id
_entity.type
_entity.pdbx_description
1 polymer ?
#
loop_
_entity_poly.entity_id
_entity_poly.type
_entity_poly.pdbx_seq_one_letter_code
_entity_poly.pdbx_strand_id
1 'polypeptide(L)'
;MKQYLDLCQRIVDQGVWVENERTGKRCLTVINADLTYDVANNQFPLVTTRKSFWKAAVAELLGYIRGYDNAEDFRKLGTKTWDANANLNDVWLNNPYRKGEDDMGRVYGVQGRAWAKPDGGHVDQLRKIVDDLTRGVDDRGEILNFYNPGEFHMGCLRPCMYSHHFSLLDDTLYLNSTQRSCDVPLGLNFNMVQVYVFLAIMAQITGKKPGQAFHKIVNAHIYEDQLELMRDVQLKREPLKAPTFHINPEIKSLEDLETWVTLDDFWVEGYEHHDPIRYPFSV
;
A
#
# COMPACT_ATOMS: atom_id res chain seq x y z
N MET A 1 11.48 -8.88 -7.22
CA MET A 1 12.05 -7.84 -8.10
C MET A 1 11.74 -8.09 -9.59
N LYS A 2 11.97 -9.29 -10.11
CA LYS A 2 11.73 -9.59 -11.54
C LYS A 2 10.32 -9.21 -12.00
N GLN A 3 9.28 -9.59 -11.26
CA GLN A 3 7.89 -9.29 -11.59
C GLN A 3 7.60 -7.78 -11.78
N TYR A 4 8.24 -6.92 -10.97
CA TYR A 4 8.13 -5.46 -11.12
C TYR A 4 8.73 -5.00 -12.46
N LEU A 5 9.94 -5.47 -12.79
CA LEU A 5 10.61 -5.11 -14.05
C LEU A 5 9.87 -5.67 -15.27
N ASP A 6 9.37 -6.91 -15.17
CA ASP A 6 8.56 -7.53 -16.23
C ASP A 6 7.27 -6.71 -16.50
N LEU A 7 6.62 -6.21 -15.44
CA LEU A 7 5.46 -5.33 -15.58
C LEU A 7 5.84 -3.98 -16.21
N CYS A 8 6.93 -3.36 -15.77
CA CYS A 8 7.43 -2.11 -16.36
C CYS A 8 7.73 -2.31 -17.86
N GLN A 9 8.42 -3.40 -18.23
CA GLN A 9 8.73 -3.72 -19.62
C GLN A 9 7.46 -3.98 -20.43
N ARG A 10 6.49 -4.72 -19.87
CA ARG A 10 5.20 -4.95 -20.50
C ARG A 10 4.45 -3.65 -20.80
N ILE A 11 4.48 -2.68 -19.87
CA ILE A 11 3.84 -1.38 -20.09
C ILE A 11 4.54 -0.62 -21.21
N VAL A 12 5.86 -0.62 -21.24
CA VAL A 12 6.65 0.05 -22.30
C VAL A 12 6.37 -0.55 -23.67
N ASP A 13 6.28 -1.88 -23.78
CA ASP A 13 6.19 -2.60 -25.05
C ASP A 13 4.75 -2.74 -25.58
N GLN A 14 3.77 -2.86 -24.68
CA GLN A 14 2.39 -3.26 -25.01
C GLN A 14 1.35 -2.26 -24.49
N GLY A 15 1.76 -1.23 -23.76
CA GLY A 15 0.85 -0.24 -23.20
C GLY A 15 0.11 0.54 -24.29
N VAL A 16 -1.14 0.86 -24.00
CA VAL A 16 -1.97 1.73 -24.85
C VAL A 16 -1.98 3.13 -24.22
N TRP A 17 -1.81 4.15 -25.05
CA TRP A 17 -1.90 5.54 -24.63
C TRP A 17 -3.33 5.90 -24.19
N VAL A 18 -3.46 6.40 -22.98
CA VAL A 18 -4.73 6.88 -22.42
C VAL A 18 -4.51 8.27 -21.85
N GLU A 19 -5.41 9.18 -22.17
CA GLU A 19 -5.46 10.50 -21.51
C GLU A 19 -6.12 10.36 -20.14
N ASN A 20 -5.51 10.97 -19.14
CA ASN A 20 -6.08 11.05 -17.80
C ASN A 20 -6.63 12.46 -17.58
N GLU A 21 -7.95 12.61 -17.69
CA GLU A 21 -8.63 13.91 -17.55
C GLU A 21 -8.32 14.61 -16.22
N ARG A 22 -8.13 13.84 -15.13
CA ARG A 22 -7.82 14.40 -13.82
C ARG A 22 -6.45 15.08 -13.76
N THR A 23 -5.45 14.49 -14.40
CA THR A 23 -4.06 15.01 -14.36
C THR A 23 -3.68 15.81 -15.61
N GLY A 24 -4.52 15.79 -16.64
CA GLY A 24 -4.23 16.40 -17.95
C GLY A 24 -3.03 15.77 -18.66
N LYS A 25 -2.58 14.58 -18.23
CA LYS A 25 -1.42 13.87 -18.78
C LYS A 25 -1.81 12.56 -19.43
N ARG A 26 -1.03 12.15 -20.44
CA ARG A 26 -1.15 10.83 -21.03
C ARG A 26 -0.32 9.81 -20.25
N CYS A 27 -0.77 8.56 -20.26
CA CYS A 27 -0.01 7.46 -19.71
C CYS A 27 -0.11 6.21 -20.62
N LEU A 28 0.96 5.44 -20.67
CA LEU A 28 0.94 4.09 -21.21
C LEU A 28 0.30 3.17 -20.17
N THR A 29 -0.72 2.43 -20.57
CA THR A 29 -1.55 1.64 -19.68
C THR A 29 -1.68 0.21 -20.15
N VAL A 30 -1.56 -0.73 -19.20
CA VAL A 30 -1.96 -2.13 -19.38
C VAL A 30 -3.01 -2.50 -18.33
N ILE A 31 -3.88 -3.43 -18.70
CA ILE A 31 -4.90 -3.96 -17.79
C ILE A 31 -4.46 -5.31 -17.25
N ASN A 32 -4.80 -5.55 -15.99
CA ASN A 32 -4.58 -6.80 -15.29
C ASN A 32 -3.11 -7.20 -15.13
N ALA A 33 -2.50 -6.73 -14.05
CA ALA A 33 -1.22 -7.22 -13.57
C ALA A 33 -1.42 -7.97 -12.25
N ASP A 34 -0.81 -9.15 -12.16
CA ASP A 34 -0.84 -10.00 -10.98
C ASP A 34 0.61 -10.21 -10.50
N LEU A 35 0.88 -9.87 -9.24
CA LEU A 35 2.17 -10.02 -8.59
C LEU A 35 2.03 -10.94 -7.38
N THR A 36 3.05 -11.75 -7.10
CA THR A 36 3.07 -12.66 -5.95
C THR A 36 4.33 -12.42 -5.13
N TYR A 37 4.17 -12.30 -3.82
CA TYR A 37 5.27 -12.09 -2.89
C TYR A 37 5.41 -13.30 -1.95
N ASP A 38 6.61 -13.87 -1.89
CA ASP A 38 6.92 -15.02 -1.06
C ASP A 38 7.34 -14.58 0.35
N VAL A 39 6.34 -14.35 1.20
CA VAL A 39 6.57 -13.94 2.59
C VAL A 39 7.10 -15.09 3.43
N ALA A 40 6.66 -16.32 3.12
CA ALA A 40 7.09 -17.54 3.80
C ALA A 40 8.62 -17.73 3.77
N ASN A 41 9.26 -17.40 2.64
CA ASN A 41 10.72 -17.51 2.47
C ASN A 41 11.44 -16.16 2.63
N ASN A 42 10.78 -15.18 3.19
CA ASN A 42 11.32 -13.84 3.44
C ASN A 42 11.98 -13.20 2.21
N GLN A 43 11.34 -13.30 1.05
CA GLN A 43 11.77 -12.65 -0.17
C GLN A 43 11.14 -11.26 -0.28
N PHE A 44 11.75 -10.29 0.37
CA PHE A 44 11.20 -8.94 0.43
C PHE A 44 11.23 -8.26 -0.94
N PRO A 45 10.08 -7.83 -1.51
CA PRO A 45 9.97 -7.35 -2.89
C PRO A 45 10.45 -5.91 -3.07
N LEU A 46 11.58 -5.56 -2.49
CA LEU A 46 12.13 -4.22 -2.53
C LEU A 46 12.83 -3.95 -3.86
N VAL A 47 12.51 -2.82 -4.49
CA VAL A 47 13.14 -2.42 -5.77
C VAL A 47 14.60 -2.09 -5.53
N THR A 48 15.50 -2.76 -6.27
CA THR A 48 16.97 -2.59 -6.17
C THR A 48 17.56 -1.84 -7.36
N THR A 49 16.84 -1.75 -8.48
CA THR A 49 17.28 -0.96 -9.65
C THR A 49 17.24 0.54 -9.44
N ARG A 50 16.77 0.97 -8.28
CA ARG A 50 16.90 2.32 -7.71
C ARG A 50 16.69 2.25 -6.20
N LYS A 51 17.04 3.30 -5.49
CA LYS A 51 16.75 3.41 -4.05
C LYS A 51 15.25 3.42 -3.79
N SER A 52 14.79 2.58 -2.87
CA SER A 52 13.41 2.52 -2.37
C SER A 52 13.31 3.08 -0.96
N PHE A 53 12.28 3.88 -0.71
CA PHE A 53 12.01 4.49 0.60
C PHE A 53 11.02 3.63 1.39
N TRP A 54 11.38 2.38 1.63
CA TRP A 54 10.52 1.37 2.25
C TRP A 54 10.02 1.76 3.65
N LYS A 55 10.83 2.49 4.44
CA LYS A 55 10.39 2.98 5.77
C LYS A 55 9.16 3.88 5.67
N ALA A 56 9.09 4.74 4.67
CA ALA A 56 7.92 5.59 4.45
C ALA A 56 6.66 4.77 4.09
N ALA A 57 6.82 3.68 3.34
CA ALA A 57 5.72 2.77 3.03
C ALA A 57 5.21 2.01 4.28
N VAL A 58 6.12 1.59 5.17
CA VAL A 58 5.76 0.98 6.46
C VAL A 58 5.08 2.00 7.38
N ALA A 59 5.59 3.23 7.46
CA ALA A 59 4.97 4.32 8.22
C ALA A 59 3.53 4.58 7.77
N GLU A 60 3.30 4.61 6.47
CA GLU A 60 1.96 4.80 5.90
C GLU A 60 1.03 3.64 6.27
N LEU A 61 1.50 2.39 6.17
CA LEU A 61 0.74 1.22 6.60
C LEU A 61 0.38 1.26 8.09
N LEU A 62 1.32 1.65 8.96
CA LEU A 62 1.04 1.84 10.39
C LEU A 62 -0.04 2.91 10.62
N GLY A 63 -0.01 4.01 9.87
CA GLY A 63 -1.05 5.04 9.92
C GLY A 63 -2.43 4.49 9.53
N TYR A 64 -2.51 3.61 8.53
CA TYR A 64 -3.76 2.94 8.16
C TYR A 64 -4.24 1.97 9.25
N ILE A 65 -3.34 1.19 9.84
CA ILE A 65 -3.65 0.29 10.97
C ILE A 65 -4.19 1.08 12.16
N ARG A 66 -3.65 2.27 12.42
CA ARG A 66 -4.09 3.17 13.49
C ARG A 66 -5.36 3.97 13.16
N GLY A 67 -5.85 3.90 11.94
CA GLY A 67 -7.03 4.65 11.50
C GLY A 67 -6.84 6.15 11.44
N TYR A 68 -5.62 6.62 11.19
CA TYR A 68 -5.31 8.05 11.13
C TYR A 68 -6.01 8.73 9.96
N ASP A 69 -6.57 9.92 10.23
CA ASP A 69 -7.23 10.81 9.27
C ASP A 69 -6.54 12.17 9.11
N ASN A 70 -5.35 12.32 9.67
CA ASN A 70 -4.61 13.57 9.70
C ASN A 70 -3.16 13.40 9.19
N ALA A 71 -2.74 14.20 8.23
CA ALA A 71 -1.41 14.11 7.60
C ALA A 71 -0.25 14.40 8.59
N GLU A 72 -0.49 15.22 9.64
CA GLU A 72 0.50 15.45 10.70
C GLU A 72 0.86 14.15 11.44
N ASP A 73 -0.12 13.28 11.70
CA ASP A 73 0.13 12.02 12.38
C ASP A 73 0.95 11.05 11.51
N PHE A 74 0.74 11.07 10.18
CA PHE A 74 1.63 10.36 9.26
C PHE A 74 3.05 10.93 9.23
N ARG A 75 3.22 12.26 9.34
CA ARG A 75 4.55 12.88 9.47
C ARG A 75 5.25 12.45 10.76
N LYS A 76 4.54 12.35 11.88
CA LYS A 76 5.08 11.85 13.15
C LYS A 76 5.53 10.38 13.04
N LEU A 77 4.87 9.57 12.19
CA LEU A 77 5.32 8.21 11.87
C LEU A 77 6.53 8.16 10.92
N GLY A 78 6.87 9.25 10.23
CA GLY A 78 8.02 9.32 9.34
C GLY A 78 7.68 9.31 7.84
N THR A 79 6.45 9.63 7.44
CA THR A 79 6.06 9.76 6.05
C THR A 79 5.32 11.07 5.76
N LYS A 80 5.52 11.60 4.54
CA LYS A 80 4.86 12.81 4.02
C LYS A 80 3.94 12.52 2.85
N THR A 81 3.57 11.26 2.66
CA THR A 81 2.81 10.81 1.49
C THR A 81 1.42 11.44 1.37
N TRP A 82 0.88 11.93 2.48
CA TRP A 82 -0.45 12.54 2.53
C TRP A 82 -0.47 14.07 2.49
N ASP A 83 0.67 14.74 2.64
CA ASP A 83 0.74 16.21 2.71
C ASP A 83 0.08 16.90 1.51
N ALA A 84 0.35 16.42 0.29
CA ALA A 84 -0.21 17.02 -0.92
C ALA A 84 -1.72 16.79 -1.02
N ASN A 85 -2.20 15.58 -0.70
CA ASN A 85 -3.63 15.28 -0.76
C ASN A 85 -4.44 16.05 0.29
N ALA A 86 -3.90 16.23 1.49
CA ALA A 86 -4.55 16.95 2.58
C ALA A 86 -4.54 18.47 2.38
N ASN A 87 -3.44 19.04 1.81
CA ASN A 87 -3.18 20.48 1.88
C ASN A 87 -2.98 21.17 0.53
N LEU A 88 -2.88 20.43 -0.59
CA LEU A 88 -2.67 21.00 -1.93
C LEU A 88 -3.74 20.57 -2.96
N ASN A 89 -4.71 19.78 -2.55
CA ASN A 89 -5.81 19.34 -3.41
C ASN A 89 -6.94 20.36 -3.37
N ASP A 90 -7.07 21.20 -4.40
CA ASP A 90 -8.06 22.28 -4.47
C ASP A 90 -9.50 21.80 -4.24
N VAL A 91 -9.85 20.61 -4.75
CA VAL A 91 -11.18 20.01 -4.54
C VAL A 91 -11.42 19.72 -3.07
N TRP A 92 -10.40 19.22 -2.38
CA TRP A 92 -10.49 18.94 -0.95
C TRP A 92 -10.41 20.21 -0.09
N LEU A 93 -9.56 21.16 -0.45
CA LEU A 93 -9.46 22.45 0.27
C LEU A 93 -10.78 23.21 0.32
N ASN A 94 -11.61 23.09 -0.71
CA ASN A 94 -12.94 23.70 -0.80
C ASN A 94 -14.09 22.77 -0.39
N ASN A 95 -13.80 21.59 0.15
CA ASN A 95 -14.81 20.59 0.49
C ASN A 95 -15.47 20.92 1.85
N PRO A 96 -16.81 20.92 1.96
CA PRO A 96 -17.52 21.24 3.21
C PRO A 96 -17.29 20.23 4.34
N TYR A 97 -16.80 19.03 4.04
CA TYR A 97 -16.49 18.00 5.03
C TYR A 97 -15.08 18.13 5.60
N ARG A 98 -14.23 18.97 5.00
CA ARG A 98 -12.87 19.22 5.48
C ARG A 98 -12.89 20.01 6.79
N LYS A 99 -12.19 19.50 7.81
CA LYS A 99 -12.18 20.06 9.16
C LYS A 99 -11.08 21.09 9.40
N GLY A 100 -10.06 21.16 8.55
CA GLY A 100 -8.95 22.10 8.71
C GLY A 100 -7.65 21.64 8.04
N GLU A 101 -6.54 22.21 8.48
CA GLU A 101 -5.20 21.83 8.04
C GLU A 101 -4.93 20.36 8.34
N ASP A 102 -4.21 19.68 7.45
CA ASP A 102 -3.83 18.28 7.53
C ASP A 102 -4.99 17.25 7.54
N ASP A 103 -6.25 17.70 7.52
CA ASP A 103 -7.38 16.78 7.48
C ASP A 103 -7.44 16.01 6.15
N MET A 104 -7.49 14.70 6.25
CA MET A 104 -7.59 13.78 5.11
C MET A 104 -9.03 13.29 4.92
N GLY A 105 -9.86 13.43 5.93
CA GLY A 105 -11.22 12.90 5.97
C GLY A 105 -11.27 11.36 6.02
N ARG A 106 -12.35 10.79 5.50
CA ARG A 106 -12.65 9.36 5.65
C ARG A 106 -11.97 8.52 4.56
N VAL A 107 -10.65 8.38 4.66
CA VAL A 107 -9.82 7.64 3.69
C VAL A 107 -9.17 6.41 4.32
N TYR A 108 -8.88 5.38 3.54
CA TYR A 108 -8.09 4.19 3.88
C TYR A 108 -8.32 3.66 5.31
N GLY A 109 -7.40 3.93 6.23
CA GLY A 109 -7.42 3.43 7.60
C GLY A 109 -8.71 3.77 8.36
N VAL A 110 -9.28 4.96 8.12
CA VAL A 110 -10.57 5.34 8.73
C VAL A 110 -11.68 4.39 8.29
N GLN A 111 -11.75 4.04 7.00
CA GLN A 111 -12.73 3.06 6.52
C GLN A 111 -12.49 1.67 7.11
N GLY A 112 -11.23 1.27 7.26
CA GLY A 112 -10.87 -0.03 7.84
C GLY A 112 -11.19 -0.17 9.32
N ARG A 113 -11.05 0.94 10.09
CA ARG A 113 -11.17 0.94 11.54
C ARG A 113 -12.51 1.48 12.07
N ALA A 114 -13.21 2.27 11.25
CA ALA A 114 -14.44 2.93 11.64
C ALA A 114 -15.41 3.03 10.46
N TRP A 115 -15.74 1.89 9.84
CA TRP A 115 -16.75 1.84 8.77
C TRP A 115 -18.12 2.22 9.31
N ALA A 116 -18.76 3.22 8.72
CA ALA A 116 -20.03 3.74 9.19
C ALA A 116 -21.16 2.72 9.02
N LYS A 117 -22.00 2.55 10.04
CA LYS A 117 -23.22 1.76 10.03
C LYS A 117 -24.46 2.65 9.87
N PRO A 118 -25.55 2.12 9.32
CA PRO A 118 -26.83 2.86 9.20
C PRO A 118 -27.41 3.35 10.53
N ASP A 119 -27.08 2.68 11.64
CA ASP A 119 -27.55 3.03 12.99
C ASP A 119 -26.71 4.13 13.66
N GLY A 120 -25.74 4.72 12.95
CA GLY A 120 -24.81 5.74 13.46
C GLY A 120 -23.59 5.19 14.21
N GLY A 121 -23.48 3.87 14.35
CA GLY A 121 -22.29 3.21 14.89
C GLY A 121 -21.21 2.95 13.84
N HIS A 122 -20.16 2.23 14.23
CA HIS A 122 -19.06 1.87 13.35
C HIS A 122 -18.72 0.37 13.45
N VAL A 123 -18.09 -0.14 12.40
CA VAL A 123 -17.45 -1.46 12.38
C VAL A 123 -15.94 -1.26 12.28
N ASP A 124 -15.20 -1.88 13.19
CA ASP A 124 -13.76 -2.04 13.08
C ASP A 124 -13.47 -3.35 12.33
N GLN A 125 -13.28 -3.25 11.02
CA GLN A 125 -13.04 -4.40 10.16
C GLN A 125 -11.71 -5.10 10.50
N LEU A 126 -10.67 -4.32 10.79
CA LEU A 126 -9.35 -4.89 11.10
C LEU A 126 -9.36 -5.65 12.43
N ARG A 127 -10.02 -5.11 13.46
CA ARG A 127 -10.16 -5.80 14.75
C ARG A 127 -10.88 -7.13 14.59
N LYS A 128 -12.01 -7.15 13.86
CA LYS A 128 -12.73 -8.39 13.55
C LYS A 128 -11.82 -9.44 12.91
N ILE A 129 -11.05 -9.04 11.88
CA ILE A 129 -10.14 -9.94 11.17
C ILE A 129 -9.06 -10.50 12.11
N VAL A 130 -8.43 -9.64 12.91
CA VAL A 130 -7.40 -10.07 13.86
C VAL A 130 -7.96 -11.04 14.90
N ASP A 131 -9.14 -10.76 15.45
CA ASP A 131 -9.78 -11.59 16.46
C ASP A 131 -10.14 -12.98 15.89
N ASP A 132 -10.66 -13.04 14.67
CA ASP A 132 -11.01 -14.29 14.02
C ASP A 132 -9.78 -15.12 13.66
N LEU A 133 -8.80 -14.53 13.02
CA LEU A 133 -7.55 -15.20 12.65
C LEU A 133 -6.78 -15.69 13.89
N THR A 134 -6.77 -14.92 14.98
CA THR A 134 -6.14 -15.35 16.25
C THR A 134 -6.78 -16.62 16.79
N ARG A 135 -8.10 -16.74 16.68
CA ARG A 135 -8.84 -17.96 17.06
C ARG A 135 -8.72 -19.10 16.05
N GLY A 136 -8.05 -18.87 14.92
CA GLY A 136 -7.95 -19.86 13.84
C GLY A 136 -9.22 -20.00 13.02
N VAL A 137 -10.04 -18.95 12.96
CA VAL A 137 -11.28 -18.90 12.19
C VAL A 137 -11.05 -18.15 10.87
N ASP A 138 -11.52 -18.75 9.78
CA ASP A 138 -11.64 -18.10 8.47
C ASP A 138 -13.04 -18.44 7.93
N ASP A 139 -13.96 -17.49 8.00
CA ASP A 139 -15.32 -17.63 7.44
C ASP A 139 -15.40 -17.26 5.95
N ARG A 140 -14.24 -17.02 5.31
CA ARG A 140 -14.05 -16.51 3.94
C ARG A 140 -14.47 -15.04 3.78
N GLY A 141 -14.71 -14.35 4.87
CA GLY A 141 -15.10 -12.95 4.95
C GLY A 141 -14.04 -12.08 5.64
N GLU A 142 -12.79 -12.54 5.75
CA GLU A 142 -11.70 -11.77 6.37
C GLU A 142 -11.22 -10.66 5.43
N ILE A 143 -12.16 -9.76 5.07
CA ILE A 143 -11.98 -8.70 4.07
C ILE A 143 -11.92 -7.35 4.77
N LEU A 144 -10.77 -6.68 4.59
CA LEU A 144 -10.59 -5.27 4.92
C LEU A 144 -10.86 -4.45 3.68
N ASN A 145 -11.95 -3.70 3.66
CA ASN A 145 -12.39 -2.91 2.52
C ASN A 145 -12.32 -1.41 2.84
N PHE A 146 -11.66 -0.65 1.95
CA PHE A 146 -11.56 0.80 2.03
C PHE A 146 -12.48 1.52 1.04
N TYR A 147 -13.09 0.80 0.09
CA TYR A 147 -13.86 1.39 -1.02
C TYR A 147 -15.31 1.60 -0.61
N ASN A 148 -15.62 2.81 -0.11
CA ASN A 148 -16.94 3.22 0.32
C ASN A 148 -17.50 4.33 -0.59
N PRO A 149 -18.23 3.99 -1.67
CA PRO A 149 -18.76 5.00 -2.60
C PRO A 149 -19.68 6.04 -1.92
N GLY A 150 -20.37 5.64 -0.86
CA GLY A 150 -21.24 6.53 -0.10
C GLY A 150 -20.50 7.66 0.63
N GLU A 151 -19.20 7.49 0.89
CA GLU A 151 -18.37 8.45 1.62
C GLU A 151 -17.20 9.03 0.82
N PHE A 152 -17.12 8.82 -0.49
CA PHE A 152 -16.04 9.37 -1.31
C PHE A 152 -15.91 10.89 -1.24
N HIS A 153 -17.02 11.58 -1.08
CA HIS A 153 -17.06 13.04 -0.94
C HIS A 153 -16.56 13.54 0.43
N MET A 154 -16.36 12.63 1.39
CA MET A 154 -15.90 12.95 2.74
C MET A 154 -14.40 12.70 2.94
N GLY A 155 -13.63 12.51 1.89
CA GLY A 155 -12.20 12.25 1.96
C GLY A 155 -11.43 12.88 0.81
N CYS A 156 -10.16 13.19 1.05
CA CYS A 156 -9.29 13.88 0.09
C CYS A 156 -8.89 13.03 -1.12
N LEU A 157 -9.02 11.70 -1.03
CA LEU A 157 -8.61 10.77 -2.09
C LEU A 157 -9.43 9.48 -2.06
N ARG A 158 -9.87 9.03 -3.24
CA ARG A 158 -10.46 7.69 -3.39
C ARG A 158 -9.37 6.62 -3.33
N PRO A 159 -9.52 5.54 -2.55
CA PRO A 159 -8.49 4.53 -2.39
C PRO A 159 -8.13 3.84 -3.71
N CYS A 160 -6.83 3.75 -3.99
CA CYS A 160 -6.30 2.98 -5.11
C CYS A 160 -6.16 1.50 -4.75
N MET A 161 -5.43 1.18 -3.70
CA MET A 161 -5.47 -0.13 -3.02
C MET A 161 -6.72 -0.13 -2.15
N TYR A 162 -7.71 -0.94 -2.48
CA TYR A 162 -9.03 -0.77 -1.86
C TYR A 162 -9.51 -1.97 -1.07
N SER A 163 -8.90 -3.13 -1.25
CA SER A 163 -9.32 -4.35 -0.55
C SER A 163 -8.13 -5.25 -0.23
N HIS A 164 -8.15 -5.80 0.98
CA HIS A 164 -7.26 -6.84 1.44
C HIS A 164 -8.09 -8.01 1.96
N HIS A 165 -7.92 -9.19 1.41
CA HIS A 165 -8.63 -10.40 1.80
C HIS A 165 -7.64 -11.42 2.34
N PHE A 166 -7.71 -11.70 3.63
CA PHE A 166 -6.92 -12.73 4.28
C PHE A 166 -7.61 -14.09 4.14
N SER A 167 -6.81 -15.13 4.01
CA SER A 167 -7.30 -16.51 3.98
C SER A 167 -6.38 -17.40 4.80
N LEU A 168 -6.95 -18.25 5.61
CA LEU A 168 -6.22 -19.18 6.47
C LEU A 168 -6.40 -20.60 5.96
N LEU A 169 -5.30 -21.25 5.58
CA LEU A 169 -5.30 -22.66 5.26
C LEU A 169 -4.44 -23.39 6.30
N ASP A 170 -5.10 -24.20 7.12
CA ASP A 170 -4.49 -24.84 8.28
C ASP A 170 -3.89 -23.75 9.20
N ASP A 171 -2.58 -23.65 9.26
CA ASP A 171 -1.83 -22.70 10.11
C ASP A 171 -1.13 -21.59 9.29
N THR A 172 -1.38 -21.55 8.00
CA THR A 172 -0.73 -20.64 7.06
C THR A 172 -1.69 -19.56 6.59
N LEU A 173 -1.27 -18.31 6.79
CA LEU A 173 -2.03 -17.11 6.41
C LEU A 173 -1.58 -16.60 5.04
N TYR A 174 -2.54 -16.34 4.17
CA TYR A 174 -2.38 -15.76 2.84
C TYR A 174 -3.08 -14.41 2.76
N LEU A 175 -2.63 -13.57 1.83
CA LEU A 175 -3.24 -12.26 1.58
C LEU A 175 -3.50 -12.06 0.09
N ASN A 176 -4.72 -11.64 -0.27
CA ASN A 176 -5.07 -11.14 -1.59
C ASN A 176 -5.36 -9.65 -1.50
N SER A 177 -4.57 -8.81 -2.17
CA SER A 177 -4.76 -7.37 -2.21
C SER A 177 -5.17 -6.92 -3.60
N THR A 178 -6.20 -6.07 -3.68
CA THR A 178 -6.70 -5.56 -4.97
C THR A 178 -6.52 -4.05 -5.06
N GLN A 179 -5.87 -3.63 -6.14
CA GLN A 179 -5.60 -2.23 -6.48
C GLN A 179 -6.25 -1.88 -7.81
N ARG A 180 -7.11 -0.84 -7.83
CA ARG A 180 -7.82 -0.44 -9.06
C ARG A 180 -6.95 0.30 -10.05
N SER A 181 -5.93 1.04 -9.55
CA SER A 181 -5.09 1.91 -10.37
C SER A 181 -3.71 2.09 -9.73
N CYS A 182 -2.65 2.06 -10.50
CA CYS A 182 -1.28 2.17 -10.03
C CYS A 182 -0.39 2.95 -11.00
N ASP A 183 0.14 4.09 -10.55
CA ASP A 183 1.33 4.72 -11.10
C ASP A 183 2.53 3.80 -10.75
N VAL A 184 2.99 3.03 -11.71
CA VAL A 184 3.96 1.95 -11.46
C VAL A 184 5.32 2.49 -11.00
N PRO A 185 5.91 3.54 -11.61
CA PRO A 185 7.17 4.10 -11.14
C PRO A 185 7.16 4.60 -9.70
N LEU A 186 6.08 5.24 -9.26
CA LEU A 186 6.01 5.87 -7.93
C LEU A 186 5.24 5.02 -6.93
N GLY A 187 4.02 4.61 -7.28
CA GLY A 187 3.09 3.95 -6.35
C GLY A 187 3.41 2.49 -6.09
N LEU A 188 3.71 1.71 -7.15
CA LEU A 188 3.88 0.26 -7.00
C LEU A 188 5.02 -0.10 -6.04
N ASN A 189 6.11 0.65 -6.06
CA ASN A 189 7.23 0.45 -5.15
C ASN A 189 6.83 0.53 -3.65
N PHE A 190 5.88 1.40 -3.30
CA PHE A 190 5.29 1.48 -1.97
C PHE A 190 4.30 0.34 -1.72
N ASN A 191 3.41 0.11 -2.67
CA ASN A 191 2.33 -0.86 -2.50
C ASN A 191 2.84 -2.31 -2.38
N MET A 192 3.91 -2.69 -3.09
CA MET A 192 4.56 -4.00 -2.93
C MET A 192 5.06 -4.21 -1.50
N VAL A 193 5.72 -3.19 -0.93
CA VAL A 193 6.20 -3.20 0.45
C VAL A 193 5.03 -3.35 1.40
N GLN A 194 3.97 -2.54 1.24
CA GLN A 194 2.81 -2.56 2.12
C GLN A 194 2.09 -3.91 2.10
N VAL A 195 1.86 -4.50 0.92
CA VAL A 195 1.19 -5.82 0.82
C VAL A 195 2.02 -6.91 1.49
N TYR A 196 3.34 -6.93 1.25
CA TYR A 196 4.24 -7.89 1.89
C TYR A 196 4.25 -7.74 3.41
N VAL A 197 4.50 -6.50 3.90
CA VAL A 197 4.62 -6.20 5.32
C VAL A 197 3.30 -6.43 6.04
N PHE A 198 2.17 -6.15 5.39
CA PHE A 198 0.86 -6.38 6.00
C PHE A 198 0.61 -7.86 6.27
N LEU A 199 0.91 -8.76 5.31
CA LEU A 199 0.83 -10.20 5.57
C LEU A 199 1.79 -10.64 6.70
N ALA A 200 3.03 -10.15 6.68
CA ALA A 200 4.04 -10.51 7.68
C ALA A 200 3.61 -10.09 9.10
N ILE A 201 3.13 -8.85 9.27
CA ILE A 201 2.62 -8.33 10.54
C ILE A 201 1.39 -9.14 11.00
N MET A 202 0.42 -9.33 10.13
CA MET A 202 -0.81 -10.05 10.47
C MET A 202 -0.54 -11.49 10.87
N ALA A 203 0.36 -12.18 10.18
CA ALA A 203 0.78 -13.53 10.56
C ALA A 203 1.42 -13.55 11.95
N GLN A 204 2.31 -12.58 12.25
CA GLN A 204 2.99 -12.51 13.54
C GLN A 204 2.01 -12.24 14.69
N ILE A 205 1.14 -11.22 14.60
CA ILE A 205 0.24 -10.84 15.70
C ILE A 205 -0.91 -11.84 15.91
N THR A 206 -1.25 -12.66 14.92
CA THR A 206 -2.28 -13.70 15.04
C THR A 206 -1.68 -15.09 15.34
N GLY A 207 -0.34 -15.17 15.45
CA GLY A 207 0.37 -16.44 15.71
C GLY A 207 0.29 -17.44 14.55
N LYS A 208 0.14 -16.98 13.30
CA LYS A 208 0.09 -17.79 12.09
C LYS A 208 1.42 -17.79 11.35
N LYS A 209 1.61 -18.78 10.48
CA LYS A 209 2.75 -18.79 9.55
C LYS A 209 2.40 -17.92 8.33
N PRO A 210 3.30 -17.05 7.88
CA PRO A 210 3.06 -16.33 6.63
C PRO A 210 3.21 -17.27 5.43
N GLY A 211 2.28 -17.19 4.48
CA GLY A 211 2.36 -17.84 3.19
C GLY A 211 2.80 -16.87 2.09
N GLN A 212 1.97 -16.75 1.06
CA GLN A 212 2.17 -15.82 -0.05
C GLN A 212 1.16 -14.68 0.01
N ALA A 213 1.59 -13.50 -0.45
CA ALA A 213 0.73 -12.38 -0.70
C ALA A 213 0.54 -12.18 -2.21
N PHE A 214 -0.71 -12.09 -2.66
CA PHE A 214 -1.10 -11.87 -4.04
C PHE A 214 -1.57 -10.44 -4.20
N HIS A 215 -1.07 -9.76 -5.22
CA HIS A 215 -1.39 -8.36 -5.47
C HIS A 215 -1.92 -8.19 -6.89
N LYS A 216 -3.21 -7.97 -7.00
CA LYS A 216 -3.90 -7.71 -8.26
C LYS A 216 -3.98 -6.21 -8.53
N ILE A 217 -3.51 -5.79 -9.71
CA ILE A 217 -3.59 -4.41 -10.18
C ILE A 217 -4.45 -4.38 -11.44
N VAL A 218 -5.59 -3.69 -11.38
CA VAL A 218 -6.52 -3.64 -12.52
C VAL A 218 -5.98 -2.76 -13.63
N ASN A 219 -5.53 -1.53 -13.31
CA ASN A 219 -4.95 -0.58 -14.26
C ASN A 219 -3.53 -0.21 -13.80
N ALA A 220 -2.52 -0.66 -14.54
CA ALA A 220 -1.11 -0.34 -14.28
C ALA A 220 -0.59 0.59 -15.38
N HIS A 221 0.01 1.73 -15.00
CA HIS A 221 0.42 2.74 -15.96
C HIS A 221 1.72 3.44 -15.62
N ILE A 222 2.33 4.02 -16.67
CA ILE A 222 3.51 4.90 -16.61
C ILE A 222 3.14 6.19 -17.32
N TYR A 223 3.27 7.33 -16.65
CA TYR A 223 3.02 8.63 -17.25
C TYR A 223 4.06 8.99 -18.32
N GLU A 224 3.67 9.81 -19.28
CA GLU A 224 4.50 10.23 -20.41
C GLU A 224 5.84 10.84 -19.96
N ASP A 225 5.81 11.69 -18.94
CA ASP A 225 7.00 12.34 -18.38
C ASP A 225 7.88 11.42 -17.51
N GLN A 226 7.44 10.21 -17.21
CA GLN A 226 8.20 9.17 -16.50
C GLN A 226 8.84 8.15 -17.45
N LEU A 227 8.35 8.07 -18.70
CA LEU A 227 8.63 6.96 -19.62
C LEU A 227 10.10 6.85 -20.00
N GLU A 228 10.77 7.97 -20.29
CA GLU A 228 12.19 8.01 -20.65
C GLU A 228 13.06 7.45 -19.52
N LEU A 229 12.83 7.90 -18.27
CA LEU A 229 13.57 7.41 -17.11
C LEU A 229 13.33 5.91 -16.87
N MET A 230 12.12 5.42 -17.12
CA MET A 230 11.83 4.00 -17.00
C MET A 230 12.54 3.20 -18.06
N ARG A 231 12.35 3.53 -19.34
CA ARG A 231 12.84 2.77 -20.49
C ARG A 231 14.35 2.81 -20.63
N ASP A 232 14.95 4.01 -20.48
CA ASP A 232 16.34 4.26 -20.86
C ASP A 232 17.30 4.25 -19.67
N VAL A 233 16.76 4.30 -18.44
CA VAL A 233 17.56 4.27 -17.22
C VAL A 233 17.22 3.05 -16.36
N GLN A 234 16.01 2.95 -15.82
CA GLN A 234 15.70 1.92 -14.81
C GLN A 234 15.71 0.51 -15.38
N LEU A 235 15.11 0.28 -16.57
CA LEU A 235 15.07 -1.03 -17.22
C LEU A 235 16.43 -1.48 -17.78
N LYS A 236 17.45 -0.60 -17.82
CA LYS A 236 18.82 -0.95 -18.21
C LYS A 236 19.68 -1.42 -17.05
N ARG A 237 19.19 -1.31 -15.82
CA ARG A 237 19.91 -1.69 -14.60
C ARG A 237 19.61 -3.14 -14.22
N GLU A 238 20.65 -3.92 -13.99
CA GLU A 238 20.49 -5.28 -13.48
C GLU A 238 19.95 -5.28 -12.05
N PRO A 239 18.96 -6.10 -11.73
CA PRO A 239 18.44 -6.21 -10.38
C PRO A 239 19.48 -6.86 -9.46
N LEU A 240 19.60 -6.33 -8.25
CA LEU A 240 20.45 -6.88 -7.21
C LEU A 240 19.68 -7.92 -6.37
N LYS A 241 20.39 -8.61 -5.47
CA LYS A 241 19.80 -9.62 -4.60
C LYS A 241 18.66 -9.02 -3.76
N ALA A 242 17.56 -9.75 -3.64
CA ALA A 242 16.46 -9.37 -2.76
C ALA A 242 16.94 -9.37 -1.29
N PRO A 243 16.62 -8.32 -0.52
CA PRO A 243 16.90 -8.28 0.91
C PRO A 243 15.91 -9.11 1.71
N THR A 244 16.18 -9.28 2.99
CA THR A 244 15.25 -9.85 3.96
C THR A 244 14.62 -8.75 4.83
N PHE A 245 13.37 -8.99 5.26
CA PHE A 245 12.62 -8.07 6.11
C PHE A 245 12.43 -8.69 7.50
N HIS A 246 12.54 -7.88 8.54
CA HIS A 246 12.44 -8.32 9.92
C HIS A 246 11.51 -7.41 10.70
N ILE A 247 10.78 -8.02 11.63
CA ILE A 247 9.85 -7.36 12.55
C ILE A 247 10.30 -7.66 13.97
N ASN A 248 10.25 -6.67 14.86
CA ASN A 248 10.51 -6.87 16.27
C ASN A 248 9.59 -8.00 16.82
N PRO A 249 10.17 -9.08 17.37
CA PRO A 249 9.38 -10.22 17.85
C PRO A 249 8.51 -9.91 19.07
N GLU A 250 8.70 -8.76 19.72
CA GLU A 250 7.85 -8.31 20.83
C GLU A 250 6.50 -7.73 20.36
N ILE A 251 6.32 -7.49 19.08
CA ILE A 251 5.02 -7.10 18.49
C ILE A 251 4.14 -8.35 18.42
N LYS A 252 3.14 -8.46 19.29
CA LYS A 252 2.32 -9.66 19.48
C LYS A 252 0.82 -9.44 19.32
N SER A 253 0.39 -8.19 19.18
CA SER A 253 -1.03 -7.83 19.13
C SER A 253 -1.29 -6.62 18.24
N LEU A 254 -2.55 -6.44 17.86
CA LEU A 254 -2.99 -5.22 17.20
C LEU A 254 -2.80 -3.99 18.08
N GLU A 255 -2.96 -4.14 19.41
CA GLU A 255 -2.76 -3.07 20.37
C GLU A 255 -1.31 -2.57 20.41
N ASP A 256 -0.32 -3.46 20.25
CA ASP A 256 1.09 -3.06 20.12
C ASP A 256 1.29 -2.13 18.91
N LEU A 257 0.70 -2.47 17.76
CA LEU A 257 0.75 -1.66 16.54
C LEU A 257 0.04 -0.31 16.72
N GLU A 258 -1.03 -0.28 17.50
CA GLU A 258 -1.81 0.93 17.78
C GLU A 258 -1.09 1.90 18.73
N THR A 259 -0.20 1.40 19.59
CA THR A 259 0.35 2.17 20.72
C THR A 259 1.83 2.49 20.57
N TRP A 260 2.71 1.53 20.80
CA TRP A 260 4.14 1.79 21.02
C TRP A 260 5.04 1.51 19.79
N VAL A 261 4.59 0.71 18.84
CA VAL A 261 5.39 0.32 17.67
C VAL A 261 5.80 1.54 16.85
N THR A 262 7.06 1.59 16.48
CA THR A 262 7.67 2.64 15.65
C THR A 262 8.37 2.05 14.43
N LEU A 263 8.95 2.88 13.57
CA LEU A 263 9.73 2.42 12.41
C LEU A 263 11.04 1.70 12.80
N ASP A 264 11.52 1.87 14.01
CA ASP A 264 12.74 1.23 14.50
C ASP A 264 12.50 -0.25 14.88
N ASP A 265 11.23 -0.64 14.96
CA ASP A 265 10.81 -2.03 15.18
C ASP A 265 10.81 -2.87 13.89
N PHE A 266 11.17 -2.25 12.76
CA PHE A 266 11.29 -2.89 11.46
C PHE A 266 12.66 -2.62 10.85
N TRP A 267 13.30 -3.67 10.30
CA TRP A 267 14.58 -3.49 9.61
C TRP A 267 14.70 -4.39 8.38
N VAL A 268 15.58 -3.99 7.50
CA VAL A 268 15.89 -4.70 6.27
C VAL A 268 17.36 -5.05 6.27
N GLU A 269 17.68 -6.30 5.99
CA GLU A 269 19.05 -6.80 5.93
C GLU A 269 19.44 -7.14 4.50
N GLY A 270 20.67 -6.74 4.12
CA GLY A 270 21.21 -7.01 2.80
C GLY A 270 20.60 -6.15 1.67
N TYR A 271 20.10 -4.96 1.97
CA TYR A 271 19.56 -4.07 0.94
C TYR A 271 20.67 -3.29 0.23
N GLU A 272 20.96 -3.71 -0.99
CA GLU A 272 21.77 -2.97 -1.94
C GLU A 272 20.90 -2.42 -3.06
N HIS A 273 21.25 -1.28 -3.62
CA HIS A 273 20.48 -0.62 -4.66
C HIS A 273 21.33 0.25 -5.57
N HIS A 274 20.88 0.44 -6.80
CA HIS A 274 21.43 1.45 -7.69
C HIS A 274 21.04 2.88 -7.24
N ASP A 275 21.68 3.88 -7.81
CA ASP A 275 21.40 5.29 -7.54
C ASP A 275 19.91 5.63 -7.68
N PRO A 276 19.43 6.59 -6.87
CA PRO A 276 18.04 7.02 -6.94
C PRO A 276 17.66 7.51 -8.34
N ILE A 277 16.41 7.26 -8.72
CA ILE A 277 15.78 7.89 -9.89
C ILE A 277 14.63 8.76 -9.36
N ARG A 278 14.62 10.02 -9.74
CA ARG A 278 13.56 10.97 -9.37
C ARG A 278 12.52 11.03 -10.49
N TYR A 279 11.48 10.22 -10.36
CA TYR A 279 10.34 10.28 -11.27
C TYR A 279 9.49 11.53 -10.99
N PRO A 280 8.98 12.21 -12.05
CA PRO A 280 7.99 13.27 -11.89
C PRO A 280 6.73 12.75 -11.19
N PHE A 281 6.15 13.56 -10.31
CA PHE A 281 4.88 13.29 -9.65
C PHE A 281 3.74 13.96 -10.40
N SER A 282 2.64 13.23 -10.63
CA SER A 282 1.45 13.76 -11.30
C SER A 282 0.30 13.81 -10.28
N VAL A 283 -0.15 15.05 -9.96
CA VAL A 283 -1.23 15.31 -8.99
C VAL A 283 -2.59 15.25 -9.68
#